data_979137fe7ab33b14ea308b3004da3736
#
_entry.id   979137fe7ab33b14ea308b3004da3736
#
_cell.length_a   1.000
_cell.length_b   1.000
_cell.length_c   1.000
_cell.angle_alpha   90.00
_cell.angle_beta   90.00
_cell.angle_gamma   90.00
#
_symmetry.space_group_name_H-M   'P 1'
#
loop_
_entity.id
_entity.type
_entity.pdbx_description
1 polymer ?
#
loop_
_entity_poly.entity_id
_entity_poly.type
_entity_poly.pdbx_seq_one_letter_code
_entity_poly.pdbx_strand_id
1 'polypeptide(L)'
;TYVHCSPVMRDQHNKMSKRHGDPSYEDLKAQGYLTEAILNYVALLGWSPRGDQAEREVFSLQELAEVFDIAGISKSPAIFDIEKLTHFNALYLRAMSPEDFAKIAEPYIREAVKNPAVDAAAVAALLQARCEKLTDIPEKVDFFDALPDYGTDLFTNKKSKTNPEVSKAMLEAAIPALEGLGDWSQ
;
A
#
# COMPACT_ATOMS: atom_id res chain seq x y z
N THR A 1 10.03 -11.34 -36.27
CA THR A 1 10.16 -12.33 -35.21
C THR A 1 8.83 -12.42 -34.46
N TYR A 2 8.37 -13.63 -34.15
CA TYR A 2 7.18 -13.90 -33.36
C TYR A 2 7.59 -14.49 -32.02
N VAL A 3 6.96 -14.02 -30.93
CA VAL A 3 7.16 -14.54 -29.58
C VAL A 3 5.81 -15.00 -29.05
N HIS A 4 5.74 -16.25 -28.60
CA HIS A 4 4.55 -16.80 -27.96
C HIS A 4 4.80 -16.89 -26.45
N CYS A 5 4.15 -16.02 -25.70
CA CYS A 5 4.22 -16.01 -24.23
C CYS A 5 3.21 -16.99 -23.64
N SER A 6 3.59 -17.60 -22.52
CA SER A 6 2.67 -18.40 -21.72
C SER A 6 1.55 -17.54 -21.13
N PRO A 7 0.35 -18.10 -20.90
CA PRO A 7 -0.74 -17.38 -20.30
C PRO A 7 -0.46 -17.09 -18.83
N VAL A 8 -1.01 -15.98 -18.32
CA VAL A 8 -1.10 -15.73 -16.89
C VAL A 8 -2.26 -16.53 -16.31
N MET A 9 -2.00 -17.25 -15.24
CA MET A 9 -2.94 -18.14 -14.58
C MET A 9 -3.45 -17.49 -13.29
N ARG A 10 -4.69 -17.80 -12.92
CA ARG A 10 -5.25 -17.47 -11.60
C ARG A 10 -4.75 -18.46 -10.54
N ASP A 11 -4.69 -19.72 -10.93
CA ASP A 11 -4.26 -20.86 -10.12
C ASP A 11 -3.59 -21.89 -11.03
N GLN A 12 -3.24 -23.05 -10.49
CA GLN A 12 -2.55 -24.12 -11.24
C GLN A 12 -3.34 -24.65 -12.47
N HIS A 13 -4.65 -24.44 -12.52
CA HIS A 13 -5.54 -25.06 -13.53
C HIS A 13 -6.29 -24.03 -14.37
N ASN A 14 -6.51 -22.81 -13.86
CA ASN A 14 -7.38 -21.82 -14.47
C ASN A 14 -6.60 -20.60 -14.97
N LYS A 15 -6.84 -20.21 -16.22
CA LYS A 15 -6.32 -18.96 -16.77
C LYS A 15 -7.07 -17.77 -16.16
N MET A 16 -6.36 -16.65 -15.98
CA MET A 16 -7.02 -15.39 -15.66
C MET A 16 -8.01 -14.98 -16.73
N SER A 17 -9.17 -14.50 -16.32
CA SER A 17 -10.22 -14.04 -17.22
C SER A 17 -11.15 -13.05 -16.54
N LYS A 18 -11.43 -11.91 -17.19
CA LYS A 18 -12.44 -10.94 -16.73
C LYS A 18 -13.83 -11.56 -16.50
N ARG A 19 -14.19 -12.61 -17.24
CA ARG A 19 -15.48 -13.33 -17.07
C ARG A 19 -15.59 -14.06 -15.72
N HIS A 20 -14.46 -14.31 -15.06
CA HIS A 20 -14.41 -14.97 -13.77
C HIS A 20 -14.08 -14.00 -12.61
N GLY A 21 -14.12 -12.69 -12.89
CA GLY A 21 -13.88 -11.66 -11.88
C GLY A 21 -12.40 -11.36 -11.61
N ASP A 22 -11.48 -11.83 -12.45
CA ASP A 22 -10.08 -11.47 -12.31
C ASP A 22 -9.86 -10.01 -12.71
N PRO A 23 -9.04 -9.25 -11.95
CA PRO A 23 -8.90 -7.82 -12.14
C PRO A 23 -8.23 -7.47 -13.48
N SER A 24 -8.72 -6.43 -14.12
CA SER A 24 -8.05 -5.77 -15.22
C SER A 24 -7.05 -4.73 -14.70
N TYR A 25 -6.28 -4.13 -15.60
CA TYR A 25 -5.40 -3.02 -15.26
C TYR A 25 -6.20 -1.85 -14.64
N GLU A 26 -7.35 -1.51 -15.21
CA GLU A 26 -8.22 -0.45 -14.71
C GLU A 26 -8.76 -0.77 -13.32
N ASP A 27 -9.12 -2.05 -13.08
CA ASP A 27 -9.59 -2.49 -11.76
C ASP A 27 -8.47 -2.40 -10.70
N LEU A 28 -7.23 -2.76 -11.06
CA LEU A 28 -6.09 -2.62 -10.17
C LEU A 28 -5.79 -1.15 -9.86
N LYS A 29 -5.85 -0.26 -10.87
CA LYS A 29 -5.73 1.19 -10.64
C LYS A 29 -6.81 1.72 -9.70
N ALA A 30 -8.05 1.31 -9.90
CA ALA A 30 -9.18 1.69 -9.03
C ALA A 30 -9.00 1.18 -7.59
N GLN A 31 -8.29 0.07 -7.40
CA GLN A 31 -7.91 -0.47 -6.10
C GLN A 31 -6.69 0.24 -5.47
N GLY A 32 -6.17 1.30 -6.09
CA GLY A 32 -5.09 2.11 -5.53
C GLY A 32 -3.67 1.60 -5.80
N TYR A 33 -3.51 0.70 -6.79
CA TYR A 33 -2.18 0.29 -7.24
C TYR A 33 -1.58 1.30 -8.23
N LEU A 34 -0.29 1.56 -8.10
CA LEU A 34 0.48 2.41 -9.02
C LEU A 34 0.70 1.72 -10.36
N THR A 35 0.63 2.48 -11.44
CA THR A 35 0.91 1.97 -12.80
C THR A 35 2.29 1.33 -12.88
N GLU A 36 3.31 1.96 -12.32
CA GLU A 36 4.69 1.49 -12.33
C GLU A 36 4.84 0.15 -11.60
N ALA A 37 4.17 -0.02 -10.47
CA ALA A 37 4.18 -1.27 -9.72
C ALA A 37 3.48 -2.40 -10.49
N ILE A 38 2.34 -2.11 -11.12
CA ILE A 38 1.61 -3.07 -11.96
C ILE A 38 2.49 -3.50 -13.14
N LEU A 39 3.10 -2.56 -13.86
CA LEU A 39 3.93 -2.84 -15.03
C LEU A 39 5.16 -3.66 -14.66
N ASN A 40 5.85 -3.31 -13.58
CA ASN A 40 7.01 -4.07 -13.09
C ASN A 40 6.61 -5.50 -12.72
N TYR A 41 5.52 -5.66 -11.97
CA TYR A 41 5.01 -6.95 -11.55
C TYR A 41 4.62 -7.83 -12.76
N VAL A 42 3.87 -7.28 -13.72
CA VAL A 42 3.44 -7.99 -14.92
C VAL A 42 4.64 -8.40 -15.79
N ALA A 43 5.66 -7.54 -15.90
CA ALA A 43 6.89 -7.90 -16.60
C ALA A 43 7.53 -9.15 -16.00
N LEU A 44 7.64 -9.21 -14.68
CA LEU A 44 8.26 -10.35 -13.97
C LEU A 44 7.40 -11.62 -13.93
N LEU A 45 6.11 -11.55 -14.28
CA LEU A 45 5.26 -12.74 -14.35
C LEU A 45 5.67 -13.74 -15.44
N GLY A 46 6.27 -13.26 -16.51
CA GLY A 46 6.64 -14.13 -17.63
C GLY A 46 8.05 -13.92 -18.14
N TRP A 47 8.84 -13.15 -17.41
CA TRP A 47 10.22 -12.82 -17.75
C TRP A 47 11.07 -12.71 -16.49
N SER A 48 12.34 -13.02 -16.62
CA SER A 48 13.33 -12.83 -15.56
C SER A 48 14.57 -12.14 -16.09
N PRO A 49 15.09 -11.12 -15.38
CA PRO A 49 16.36 -10.50 -15.75
C PRO A 49 17.49 -11.53 -15.65
N ARG A 50 18.60 -11.26 -16.35
CA ARG A 50 19.75 -12.14 -16.41
C ARG A 50 21.02 -11.44 -15.95
N GLY A 51 22.07 -12.23 -15.76
CA GLY A 51 23.39 -11.74 -15.32
C GLY A 51 23.32 -11.11 -13.95
N ASP A 52 23.94 -9.95 -13.78
CA ASP A 52 24.07 -9.24 -12.50
C ASP A 52 22.73 -8.73 -11.96
N GLN A 53 21.68 -8.66 -12.81
CA GLN A 53 20.35 -8.21 -12.44
C GLN A 53 19.39 -9.36 -12.08
N ALA A 54 19.85 -10.63 -12.10
CA ALA A 54 18.99 -11.81 -11.97
C ALA A 54 18.17 -11.85 -10.67
N GLU A 55 18.66 -11.26 -9.60
CA GLU A 55 18.02 -11.20 -8.28
C GLU A 55 17.22 -9.91 -8.05
N ARG A 56 17.30 -8.97 -8.98
CA ARG A 56 16.60 -7.68 -8.84
C ARG A 56 15.13 -7.83 -9.23
N GLU A 57 14.25 -7.33 -8.40
CA GLU A 57 12.80 -7.40 -8.61
C GLU A 57 12.13 -6.03 -8.81
N VAL A 58 12.77 -4.92 -8.49
CA VAL A 58 12.20 -3.57 -8.63
C VAL A 58 12.95 -2.78 -9.67
N PHE A 59 12.24 -2.36 -10.71
CA PHE A 59 12.77 -1.64 -11.86
C PHE A 59 11.84 -0.48 -12.22
N SER A 60 12.38 0.68 -12.56
CA SER A 60 11.62 1.66 -13.33
C SER A 60 11.29 1.12 -14.73
N LEU A 61 10.30 1.72 -15.39
CA LEU A 61 9.97 1.34 -16.77
C LEU A 61 11.14 1.52 -17.73
N GLN A 62 11.96 2.55 -17.52
CA GLN A 62 13.17 2.78 -18.32
C GLN A 62 14.19 1.67 -18.10
N GLU A 63 14.48 1.32 -16.85
CA GLU A 63 15.41 0.22 -16.54
C GLU A 63 14.90 -1.12 -17.09
N LEU A 64 13.59 -1.40 -17.01
CA LEU A 64 13.01 -2.59 -17.64
C LEU A 64 13.27 -2.61 -19.15
N ALA A 65 13.11 -1.48 -19.83
CA ALA A 65 13.37 -1.38 -21.26
C ALA A 65 14.86 -1.61 -21.61
N GLU A 66 15.78 -1.21 -20.74
CA GLU A 66 17.22 -1.37 -20.92
C GLU A 66 17.70 -2.82 -20.69
N VAL A 67 17.10 -3.50 -19.70
CA VAL A 67 17.53 -4.85 -19.30
C VAL A 67 16.72 -5.96 -19.97
N PHE A 68 15.62 -5.62 -20.66
CA PHE A 68 14.76 -6.60 -21.28
C PHE A 68 15.47 -7.37 -22.39
N ASP A 69 15.48 -8.70 -22.27
CA ASP A 69 15.98 -9.62 -23.27
C ASP A 69 14.95 -10.73 -23.53
N ILE A 70 14.67 -11.01 -24.79
CA ILE A 70 13.76 -12.09 -25.23
C ILE A 70 14.18 -13.45 -24.65
N ALA A 71 15.48 -13.67 -24.44
CA ALA A 71 15.98 -14.90 -23.89
C ALA A 71 15.59 -15.10 -22.39
N GLY A 72 15.19 -14.03 -21.68
CA GLY A 72 14.66 -14.08 -20.32
C GLY A 72 13.18 -14.51 -20.23
N ILE A 73 12.47 -14.63 -21.36
CA ILE A 73 11.05 -15.01 -21.36
C ILE A 73 10.88 -16.47 -20.92
N SER A 74 10.04 -16.66 -19.92
CA SER A 74 9.70 -17.98 -19.38
C SER A 74 8.78 -18.74 -20.36
N LYS A 75 9.03 -20.05 -20.46
CA LYS A 75 8.15 -20.99 -21.17
C LYS A 75 7.03 -21.53 -20.29
N SER A 76 7.15 -21.37 -18.96
CA SER A 76 6.15 -21.85 -18.01
C SER A 76 5.11 -20.78 -17.75
N PRO A 77 3.82 -21.17 -17.55
CA PRO A 77 2.80 -20.24 -17.09
C PRO A 77 3.15 -19.64 -15.74
N ALA A 78 2.83 -18.37 -15.52
CA ALA A 78 2.97 -17.70 -14.23
C ALA A 78 1.61 -17.57 -13.55
N ILE A 79 1.56 -17.78 -12.25
CA ILE A 79 0.36 -17.57 -11.44
C ILE A 79 0.35 -16.12 -10.95
N PHE A 80 -0.78 -15.43 -11.15
CA PHE A 80 -0.98 -14.09 -10.62
C PHE A 80 -1.16 -14.14 -9.10
N ASP A 81 -0.30 -13.41 -8.40
CA ASP A 81 -0.30 -13.31 -6.95
C ASP A 81 -0.53 -11.85 -6.54
N ILE A 82 -1.70 -11.57 -6.00
CA ILE A 82 -2.09 -10.22 -5.57
C ILE A 82 -1.28 -9.74 -4.36
N GLU A 83 -0.84 -10.65 -3.49
CA GLU A 83 -0.02 -10.30 -2.31
C GLU A 83 1.36 -9.82 -2.77
N LYS A 84 1.94 -10.51 -3.77
CA LYS A 84 3.21 -10.08 -4.37
C LYS A 84 3.08 -8.73 -5.08
N LEU A 85 1.98 -8.48 -5.81
CA LEU A 85 1.71 -7.16 -6.39
C LEU A 85 1.58 -6.08 -5.31
N THR A 86 0.87 -6.37 -4.22
CA THR A 86 0.71 -5.45 -3.09
C THR A 86 2.06 -5.12 -2.46
N HIS A 87 2.91 -6.12 -2.28
CA HIS A 87 4.28 -5.92 -1.81
C HIS A 87 5.08 -4.99 -2.73
N PHE A 88 5.06 -5.21 -4.05
CA PHE A 88 5.72 -4.31 -5.00
C PHE A 88 5.15 -2.89 -4.91
N ASN A 89 3.84 -2.76 -4.87
CA ASN A 89 3.19 -1.44 -4.76
C ASN A 89 3.67 -0.68 -3.53
N ALA A 90 3.77 -1.36 -2.39
CA ALA A 90 4.29 -0.79 -1.15
C ALA A 90 5.76 -0.33 -1.30
N LEU A 91 6.60 -1.07 -2.02
CA LEU A 91 7.98 -0.67 -2.30
C LEU A 91 8.05 0.62 -3.13
N TYR A 92 7.22 0.74 -4.18
CA TYR A 92 7.16 1.94 -5.00
C TYR A 92 6.65 3.15 -4.22
N LEU A 93 5.59 3.00 -3.40
CA LEU A 93 5.07 4.07 -2.56
C LEU A 93 6.12 4.58 -1.56
N ARG A 94 6.89 3.67 -0.95
CA ARG A 94 7.97 4.02 -0.01
C ARG A 94 9.18 4.65 -0.67
N ALA A 95 9.44 4.33 -1.93
CA ALA A 95 10.56 4.88 -2.70
C ALA A 95 10.29 6.28 -3.28
N MET A 96 9.04 6.74 -3.28
CA MET A 96 8.69 8.09 -3.73
C MET A 96 9.28 9.16 -2.81
N SER A 97 9.48 10.36 -3.36
CA SER A 97 9.71 11.53 -2.51
C SER A 97 8.48 11.78 -1.63
N PRO A 98 8.65 12.30 -0.39
CA PRO A 98 7.51 12.65 0.47
C PRO A 98 6.53 13.61 -0.22
N GLU A 99 7.04 14.53 -1.03
CA GLU A 99 6.25 15.51 -1.77
C GLU A 99 5.38 14.84 -2.87
N ASP A 100 5.93 13.88 -3.59
CA ASP A 100 5.18 13.18 -4.64
C ASP A 100 4.18 12.20 -4.04
N PHE A 101 4.54 11.52 -2.95
CA PHE A 101 3.58 10.71 -2.20
C PHE A 101 2.43 11.56 -1.66
N ALA A 102 2.72 12.72 -1.06
CA ALA A 102 1.68 13.61 -0.54
C ALA A 102 0.68 14.05 -1.61
N LYS A 103 1.15 14.39 -2.83
CA LYS A 103 0.27 14.76 -3.95
C LYS A 103 -0.72 13.65 -4.34
N ILE A 104 -0.26 12.40 -4.40
CA ILE A 104 -1.14 11.28 -4.79
C ILE A 104 -2.00 10.79 -3.64
N ALA A 105 -1.58 10.97 -2.39
CA ALA A 105 -2.30 10.58 -1.18
C ALA A 105 -3.39 11.60 -0.80
N GLU A 106 -3.20 12.90 -1.12
CA GLU A 106 -4.11 13.97 -0.71
C GLU A 106 -5.58 13.72 -1.06
N PRO A 107 -5.97 13.30 -2.29
CA PRO A 107 -7.36 13.00 -2.61
C PRO A 107 -7.99 11.97 -1.67
N TYR A 108 -7.25 10.92 -1.33
CA TYR A 108 -7.70 9.84 -0.44
C TYR A 108 -7.78 10.31 1.03
N ILE A 109 -6.83 11.13 1.47
CA ILE A 109 -6.89 11.75 2.81
C ILE A 109 -8.13 12.65 2.90
N ARG A 110 -8.39 13.49 1.88
CA ARG A 110 -9.54 14.39 1.84
C ARG A 110 -10.88 13.67 1.62
N GLU A 111 -10.87 12.42 1.24
CA GLU A 111 -12.07 11.59 1.22
C GLU A 111 -12.59 11.34 2.64
N ALA A 112 -11.71 11.06 3.61
CA ALA A 112 -12.07 10.81 5.00
C ALA A 112 -12.01 12.07 5.87
N VAL A 113 -10.98 12.91 5.70
CA VAL A 113 -10.72 14.09 6.54
C VAL A 113 -11.24 15.34 5.87
N LYS A 114 -12.38 15.87 6.36
CA LYS A 114 -13.03 17.07 5.83
C LYS A 114 -12.55 18.36 6.49
N ASN A 115 -11.95 18.27 7.69
CA ASN A 115 -11.42 19.42 8.40
C ASN A 115 -10.25 20.06 7.63
N PRO A 116 -10.40 21.30 7.11
CA PRO A 116 -9.35 21.96 6.32
C PRO A 116 -8.13 22.37 7.16
N ALA A 117 -8.25 22.39 8.50
CA ALA A 117 -7.13 22.70 9.39
C ALA A 117 -6.14 21.55 9.53
N VAL A 118 -6.53 20.34 9.12
CA VAL A 118 -5.62 19.18 9.11
C VAL A 118 -4.68 19.29 7.89
N ASP A 119 -3.39 19.32 8.17
CA ASP A 119 -2.36 19.33 7.14
C ASP A 119 -2.25 17.95 6.47
N ALA A 120 -2.78 17.83 5.25
CA ALA A 120 -2.76 16.59 4.49
C ALA A 120 -1.33 16.11 4.16
N ALA A 121 -0.37 17.02 3.99
CA ALA A 121 1.02 16.63 3.70
C ALA A 121 1.69 16.03 4.95
N ALA A 122 1.44 16.60 6.12
CA ALA A 122 1.93 16.02 7.37
C ALA A 122 1.31 14.63 7.63
N VAL A 123 0.01 14.46 7.38
CA VAL A 123 -0.68 13.16 7.47
C VAL A 123 -0.08 12.16 6.48
N ALA A 124 0.14 12.56 5.22
CA ALA A 124 0.77 11.71 4.22
C ALA A 124 2.15 11.21 4.65
N ALA A 125 2.99 12.09 5.21
CA ALA A 125 4.32 11.72 5.69
C ALA A 125 4.28 10.62 6.78
N LEU A 126 3.26 10.63 7.66
CA LEU A 126 3.06 9.59 8.66
C LEU A 126 2.60 8.24 8.06
N LEU A 127 1.91 8.29 6.92
CA LEU A 127 1.33 7.11 6.28
C LEU A 127 2.29 6.40 5.33
N GLN A 128 3.19 7.11 4.66
CA GLN A 128 3.99 6.61 3.54
C GLN A 128 4.66 5.26 3.84
N ALA A 129 5.31 5.13 4.99
CA ALA A 129 6.01 3.90 5.37
C ALA A 129 5.06 2.70 5.60
N ARG A 130 3.77 2.96 5.85
CA ARG A 130 2.75 1.96 6.22
C ARG A 130 1.68 1.79 5.13
N CYS A 131 1.77 2.53 4.04
CA CYS A 131 0.82 2.47 2.95
C CYS A 131 1.19 1.33 2.00
N GLU A 132 0.23 0.48 1.68
CA GLU A 132 0.37 -0.59 0.70
C GLU A 132 -0.43 -0.29 -0.57
N LYS A 133 -1.59 0.35 -0.42
CA LYS A 133 -2.45 0.84 -1.49
C LYS A 133 -3.02 2.20 -1.13
N LEU A 134 -3.24 3.05 -2.12
CA LEU A 134 -3.82 4.39 -1.87
C LEU A 134 -5.25 4.31 -1.31
N THR A 135 -6.02 3.32 -1.71
CA THR A 135 -7.39 3.09 -1.21
C THR A 135 -7.47 2.67 0.26
N ASP A 136 -6.35 2.28 0.88
CA ASP A 136 -6.31 1.97 2.32
C ASP A 136 -6.22 3.24 3.19
N ILE A 137 -5.92 4.40 2.57
CA ILE A 137 -5.68 5.65 3.29
C ILE A 137 -6.93 6.14 4.06
N PRO A 138 -8.13 6.21 3.47
CA PRO A 138 -9.31 6.72 4.17
C PRO A 138 -9.57 6.06 5.51
N GLU A 139 -9.50 4.73 5.58
CA GLU A 139 -9.71 3.97 6.82
C GLU A 139 -8.63 4.19 7.89
N LYS A 140 -7.44 4.65 7.46
CA LYS A 140 -6.31 4.90 8.36
C LYS A 140 -6.29 6.31 8.94
N VAL A 141 -7.16 7.21 8.45
CA VAL A 141 -7.14 8.64 8.82
C VAL A 141 -8.51 9.18 9.24
N ASP A 142 -9.55 8.38 9.25
CA ASP A 142 -10.92 8.78 9.59
C ASP A 142 -11.02 9.42 10.99
N PHE A 143 -10.19 8.96 11.93
CA PHE A 143 -10.12 9.50 13.31
C PHE A 143 -9.63 10.95 13.40
N PHE A 144 -9.04 11.53 12.36
CA PHE A 144 -8.61 12.94 12.37
C PHE A 144 -9.81 13.91 12.31
N ASP A 145 -10.94 13.49 11.75
CA ASP A 145 -12.16 14.33 11.71
C ASP A 145 -13.03 14.14 12.95
N ALA A 146 -13.22 12.88 13.36
CA ALA A 146 -14.01 12.53 14.52
C ALA A 146 -13.55 11.19 15.11
N LEU A 147 -13.59 11.07 16.42
CA LEU A 147 -13.38 9.78 17.04
C LEU A 147 -14.51 8.83 16.64
N PRO A 148 -14.21 7.58 16.25
CA PRO A 148 -15.23 6.59 15.96
C PRO A 148 -16.06 6.31 17.22
N ASP A 149 -17.31 5.92 17.03
CA ASP A 149 -18.15 5.44 18.13
C ASP A 149 -17.67 4.04 18.53
N TYR A 150 -17.22 3.90 19.77
CA TYR A 150 -16.70 2.66 20.31
C TYR A 150 -17.14 2.41 21.74
N GLY A 151 -17.33 1.12 22.08
CA GLY A 151 -17.70 0.71 23.41
C GLY A 151 -16.54 0.74 24.40
N THR A 152 -16.86 0.82 25.68
CA THR A 152 -15.86 0.83 26.77
C THR A 152 -15.13 -0.50 26.95
N ASP A 153 -15.60 -1.58 26.33
CA ASP A 153 -14.97 -2.88 26.30
C ASP A 153 -13.59 -2.87 25.63
N LEU A 154 -13.34 -1.97 24.67
CA LEU A 154 -12.02 -1.78 24.04
C LEU A 154 -10.92 -1.39 25.04
N PHE A 155 -11.28 -0.80 26.18
CA PHE A 155 -10.32 -0.47 27.24
C PHE A 155 -9.96 -1.65 28.14
N THR A 156 -10.55 -2.83 27.89
CA THR A 156 -10.27 -4.05 28.66
C THR A 156 -9.22 -4.90 27.97
N ASN A 157 -8.05 -5.04 28.58
CA ASN A 157 -6.97 -5.89 28.07
C ASN A 157 -6.33 -6.68 29.21
N LYS A 158 -6.46 -8.01 29.16
CA LYS A 158 -5.93 -8.91 30.19
C LYS A 158 -4.40 -8.87 30.29
N LYS A 159 -3.71 -8.72 29.17
CA LYS A 159 -2.24 -8.69 29.12
C LYS A 159 -1.69 -7.40 29.74
N SER A 160 -2.32 -6.28 29.46
CA SER A 160 -1.96 -4.96 30.00
C SER A 160 -2.59 -4.70 31.37
N LYS A 161 -3.45 -5.58 31.86
CA LYS A 161 -4.19 -5.45 33.14
C LYS A 161 -5.02 -4.17 33.19
N THR A 162 -5.57 -3.72 32.06
CA THR A 162 -6.42 -2.53 31.96
C THR A 162 -7.90 -2.93 31.99
N ASN A 163 -8.72 -2.04 32.49
CA ASN A 163 -10.17 -2.04 32.43
C ASN A 163 -10.66 -0.60 32.22
N PRO A 164 -11.96 -0.34 31.97
CA PRO A 164 -12.45 1.00 31.74
C PRO A 164 -12.14 2.01 32.87
N GLU A 165 -12.19 1.57 34.12
CA GLU A 165 -11.91 2.44 35.30
C GLU A 165 -10.44 2.84 35.35
N VAL A 166 -9.53 1.86 35.24
CA VAL A 166 -8.09 2.11 35.21
C VAL A 166 -7.70 2.97 34.01
N SER A 167 -8.26 2.68 32.85
CA SER A 167 -7.98 3.43 31.63
C SER A 167 -8.46 4.88 31.74
N LYS A 168 -9.65 5.10 32.33
CA LYS A 168 -10.16 6.44 32.58
C LYS A 168 -9.21 7.25 33.50
N ALA A 169 -8.80 6.67 34.62
CA ALA A 169 -7.90 7.33 35.56
C ALA A 169 -6.54 7.67 34.90
N MET A 170 -6.02 6.76 34.06
CA MET A 170 -4.78 7.02 33.32
C MET A 170 -4.93 8.13 32.28
N LEU A 171 -6.05 8.18 31.55
CA LEU A 171 -6.33 9.25 30.59
C LEU A 171 -6.51 10.61 31.28
N GLU A 172 -7.22 10.65 32.39
CA GLU A 172 -7.38 11.87 33.21
C GLU A 172 -6.03 12.40 33.73
N ALA A 173 -5.10 11.51 34.06
CA ALA A 173 -3.74 11.91 34.48
C ALA A 173 -2.87 12.31 33.27
N ALA A 174 -3.11 11.74 32.08
CA ALA A 174 -2.33 12.04 30.88
C ALA A 174 -2.66 13.42 30.30
N ILE A 175 -3.91 13.88 30.39
CA ILE A 175 -4.36 15.16 29.82
C ILE A 175 -3.49 16.32 30.28
N PRO A 176 -3.35 16.61 31.60
CA PRO A 176 -2.54 17.74 32.05
C PRO A 176 -1.05 17.58 31.74
N ALA A 177 -0.55 16.34 31.66
CA ALA A 177 0.83 16.08 31.27
C ALA A 177 1.06 16.42 29.78
N LEU A 178 0.11 16.10 28.92
CA LEU A 178 0.16 16.42 27.49
C LEU A 178 -0.04 17.92 27.23
N GLU A 179 -0.97 18.56 27.94
CA GLU A 179 -1.18 20.02 27.87
C GLU A 179 0.05 20.84 28.27
N GLY A 180 0.91 20.27 29.13
CA GLY A 180 2.17 20.87 29.55
C GLY A 180 3.30 20.72 28.52
N LEU A 181 3.13 19.95 27.45
CA LEU A 181 4.14 19.80 26.40
C LEU A 181 4.17 21.04 25.51
N GLY A 182 5.32 21.74 25.51
CA GLY A 182 5.52 22.90 24.63
C GLY A 182 5.88 22.55 23.19
N ASP A 183 6.27 21.30 22.92
CA ASP A 183 6.68 20.80 21.61
C ASP A 183 6.17 19.38 21.39
N TRP A 184 5.51 19.16 20.26
CA TRP A 184 4.92 17.89 19.83
C TRP A 184 5.69 17.24 18.68
N SER A 185 6.89 17.74 18.35
CA SER A 185 7.69 17.32 17.18
C SER A 185 8.56 16.08 17.42
N GLN A 186 8.47 15.45 18.60
CA GLN A 186 9.25 14.24 18.94
C GLN A 186 8.45 12.96 18.78
#